data_04fd9c5d9e2fa3ca97902d74b1443d25
#
_entry.id   04fd9c5d9e2fa3ca97902d74b1443d25
#
_cell.length_a   1.000
_cell.length_b   1.000
_cell.length_c   1.000
_cell.angle_alpha   90.00
_cell.angle_beta   90.00
_cell.angle_gamma   90.00
#
_symmetry.space_group_name_H-M   'P 1'
#
loop_
_entity.id
_entity.type
_entity.pdbx_description
1 polymer ?
#
loop_
_entity_poly.entity_id
_entity_poly.type
_entity_poly.pdbx_seq_one_letter_code
_entity_poly.pdbx_strand_id
1 'polypeptide(L)'
;MGLFLILVVYFAYFAGYSSRELINNPYNKLQNLLAKSVTRGNIYSSDNKLLATTSTDSNGEEYRYYPYSEEYCHVVGSIGQGQYGLESAYNFELLSSNTGAMTKIINDFSGKKDAGDSLITTLDSEIQAAAYNALDGYDGAVIVMNSKTGAVKAMVSGPDYNPNTVSENWDEINADGSSVLLNRATQGLYTPGSVFKLITLYEYLKEGGDEENYSYDCTGSIEVDGNTINCNNGKSHGTVSLMNSFAYSCNCSFVNIGKTLSVKKIQETCSELLFGKELPVKLQSGKSSFKLQESDSDFVKAQTMFGQGETLISPMHAAILVSAIANGGTAMKPRLVESVQNDAGKEIKKYPAKEYKELFEPEMAEKLKTYMASVIKYGTAARLNQYANLMVYGKTGTAEIDSERNSNSWFIGFAEQKDTKENYTIVVVTENIPDGTYPAPAVTIAGQVLKVLD
;
A
#
# COMPACT_ATOMS: atom_id res chain seq x y z
N MET A 1 -38.29 -27.93 -12.10
CA MET A 1 -38.11 -27.17 -10.83
C MET A 1 -36.63 -26.90 -10.50
N GLY A 2 -35.74 -27.91 -10.47
CA GLY A 2 -34.35 -27.73 -10.09
C GLY A 2 -33.57 -26.70 -10.97
N LEU A 3 -33.73 -26.77 -12.27
CA LEU A 3 -33.06 -25.85 -13.23
C LEU A 3 -33.46 -24.37 -13.04
N PHE A 4 -34.74 -24.12 -12.72
CA PHE A 4 -35.25 -22.81 -12.41
C PHE A 4 -34.68 -22.25 -11.10
N LEU A 5 -34.53 -23.09 -10.08
CA LEU A 5 -33.91 -22.69 -8.80
C LEU A 5 -32.43 -22.33 -8.99
N ILE A 6 -31.69 -23.13 -9.77
CA ILE A 6 -30.28 -22.84 -10.13
C ILE A 6 -30.18 -21.50 -10.86
N LEU A 7 -31.11 -21.25 -11.80
CA LEU A 7 -31.12 -19.98 -12.55
C LEU A 7 -31.39 -18.78 -11.63
N VAL A 8 -32.33 -18.90 -10.70
CA VAL A 8 -32.64 -17.85 -9.71
C VAL A 8 -31.45 -17.58 -8.78
N VAL A 9 -30.79 -18.64 -8.28
CA VAL A 9 -29.58 -18.52 -7.45
C VAL A 9 -28.44 -17.90 -8.24
N TYR A 10 -28.25 -18.32 -9.51
CA TYR A 10 -27.24 -17.74 -10.39
C TYR A 10 -27.53 -16.24 -10.67
N PHE A 11 -28.77 -15.86 -10.95
CA PHE A 11 -29.13 -14.45 -11.14
C PHE A 11 -28.99 -13.63 -9.85
N ALA A 12 -29.31 -14.17 -8.69
CA ALA A 12 -29.10 -13.52 -7.41
C ALA A 12 -27.59 -13.31 -7.13
N TYR A 13 -26.77 -14.32 -7.39
CA TYR A 13 -25.31 -14.24 -7.31
C TYR A 13 -24.74 -13.23 -8.32
N PHE A 14 -25.18 -13.31 -9.57
CA PHE A 14 -24.79 -12.39 -10.64
C PHE A 14 -25.16 -10.94 -10.30
N ALA A 15 -26.42 -10.69 -9.89
CA ALA A 15 -26.88 -9.37 -9.52
C ALA A 15 -26.19 -8.81 -8.27
N GLY A 16 -25.87 -9.67 -7.29
CA GLY A 16 -25.25 -9.22 -6.03
C GLY A 16 -23.73 -9.07 -6.08
N TYR A 17 -23.03 -9.85 -6.91
CA TYR A 17 -21.58 -9.96 -6.90
C TYR A 17 -20.92 -9.60 -8.24
N SER A 18 -21.25 -10.34 -9.31
CA SER A 18 -20.56 -10.20 -10.61
C SER A 18 -20.97 -8.97 -11.41
N SER A 19 -22.21 -8.48 -11.21
CA SER A 19 -22.70 -7.30 -11.95
C SER A 19 -21.88 -6.04 -11.67
N ARG A 20 -21.34 -5.89 -10.45
CA ARG A 20 -20.57 -4.71 -10.05
C ARG A 20 -19.22 -4.62 -10.76
N GLU A 21 -18.54 -5.73 -10.97
CA GLU A 21 -17.29 -5.77 -11.74
C GLU A 21 -17.55 -5.49 -13.22
N LEU A 22 -18.60 -6.07 -13.76
CA LEU A 22 -18.99 -5.86 -15.17
C LEU A 22 -19.49 -4.43 -15.42
N ILE A 23 -20.18 -3.82 -14.46
CA ILE A 23 -20.67 -2.44 -14.56
C ILE A 23 -19.50 -1.45 -14.58
N ASN A 24 -18.47 -1.65 -13.76
CA ASN A 24 -17.28 -0.79 -13.70
C ASN A 24 -16.23 -1.11 -14.80
N ASN A 25 -16.49 -2.09 -15.66
CA ASN A 25 -15.57 -2.39 -16.76
C ASN A 25 -15.54 -1.23 -17.76
N PRO A 26 -14.35 -0.65 -18.09
CA PRO A 26 -14.21 0.49 -19.01
C PRO A 26 -14.81 0.25 -20.42
N TYR A 27 -14.90 -1.03 -20.84
CA TYR A 27 -15.51 -1.40 -22.11
C TYR A 27 -17.04 -1.51 -22.08
N ASN A 28 -17.67 -1.26 -20.93
CA ASN A 28 -19.13 -1.33 -20.81
C ASN A 28 -19.79 -0.10 -21.43
N LYS A 29 -20.46 -0.27 -22.57
CA LYS A 29 -21.21 0.80 -23.28
C LYS A 29 -22.30 1.47 -22.45
N LEU A 30 -22.79 0.82 -21.38
CA LEU A 30 -23.76 1.42 -20.46
C LEU A 30 -23.19 2.68 -19.79
N GLN A 31 -21.89 2.73 -19.52
CA GLN A 31 -21.24 3.91 -18.93
C GLN A 31 -21.38 5.14 -19.84
N ASN A 32 -21.19 4.95 -21.16
CA ASN A 32 -21.36 6.03 -22.13
C ASN A 32 -22.82 6.52 -22.23
N LEU A 33 -23.78 5.65 -21.97
CA LEU A 33 -25.21 6.03 -21.91
C LEU A 33 -25.51 6.83 -20.65
N LEU A 34 -24.99 6.40 -19.50
CA LEU A 34 -25.16 7.11 -18.23
C LEU A 34 -24.52 8.51 -18.29
N ALA A 35 -23.33 8.65 -18.85
CA ALA A 35 -22.64 9.93 -19.01
C ALA A 35 -23.39 10.94 -19.89
N LYS A 36 -24.35 10.48 -20.71
CA LYS A 36 -25.22 11.39 -21.48
C LYS A 36 -26.33 12.01 -20.66
N SER A 37 -26.79 11.34 -19.61
CA SER A 37 -27.94 11.76 -18.77
C SER A 37 -27.54 12.22 -17.37
N VAL A 38 -26.27 11.92 -16.95
CA VAL A 38 -25.77 12.23 -15.61
C VAL A 38 -24.47 13.01 -15.72
N THR A 39 -24.38 14.15 -15.05
CA THR A 39 -23.12 14.87 -14.82
C THR A 39 -22.36 14.13 -13.73
N ARG A 40 -21.14 13.72 -14.04
CA ARG A 40 -20.32 12.88 -13.14
C ARG A 40 -20.14 13.53 -11.77
N GLY A 41 -20.39 12.79 -10.69
CA GLY A 41 -20.31 13.24 -9.30
C GLY A 41 -18.91 13.63 -8.85
N ASN A 42 -18.83 14.31 -7.73
CA ASN A 42 -17.57 14.81 -7.16
C ASN A 42 -16.85 13.74 -6.32
N ILE A 43 -15.55 13.96 -6.11
CA ILE A 43 -14.75 13.17 -5.16
C ILE A 43 -14.21 14.13 -4.11
N TYR A 44 -14.41 13.82 -2.83
CA TYR A 44 -13.98 14.62 -1.69
C TYR A 44 -13.04 13.81 -0.80
N SER A 45 -12.10 14.49 -0.15
CA SER A 45 -11.32 13.95 0.97
C SER A 45 -12.19 13.75 2.22
N SER A 46 -11.65 13.11 3.26
CA SER A 46 -12.35 12.92 4.54
C SER A 46 -12.61 14.24 5.28
N ASP A 47 -11.82 15.25 5.03
CA ASP A 47 -11.93 16.63 5.53
C ASP A 47 -12.62 17.59 4.54
N ASN A 48 -13.40 17.04 3.59
CA ASN A 48 -14.24 17.77 2.63
C ASN A 48 -13.49 18.65 1.62
N LYS A 49 -12.24 18.37 1.28
CA LYS A 49 -11.57 19.02 0.15
C LYS A 49 -12.06 18.40 -1.16
N LEU A 50 -12.31 19.23 -2.16
CA LEU A 50 -12.76 18.79 -3.48
C LEU A 50 -11.57 18.25 -4.28
N LEU A 51 -11.51 16.93 -4.50
CA LEU A 51 -10.40 16.25 -5.19
C LEU A 51 -10.65 16.10 -6.70
N ALA A 52 -11.91 15.93 -7.10
CA ALA A 52 -12.30 15.88 -8.50
C ALA A 52 -13.74 16.39 -8.67
N THR A 53 -13.96 17.18 -9.74
CA THR A 53 -15.28 17.72 -10.08
C THR A 53 -15.50 17.75 -11.58
N THR A 54 -16.74 17.88 -12.02
CA THR A 54 -17.10 18.15 -13.41
C THR A 54 -17.39 19.64 -13.55
N SER A 55 -16.66 20.30 -14.44
CA SER A 55 -16.85 21.72 -14.81
C SER A 55 -17.34 21.84 -16.24
N THR A 56 -17.81 23.01 -16.61
CA THR A 56 -18.31 23.29 -17.96
C THR A 56 -17.47 24.43 -18.57
N ASP A 57 -17.01 24.24 -19.80
CA ASP A 57 -16.24 25.24 -20.53
C ASP A 57 -17.13 26.38 -21.10
N SER A 58 -16.51 27.32 -21.80
CA SER A 58 -17.21 28.45 -22.44
C SER A 58 -18.16 28.03 -23.58
N ASN A 59 -18.02 26.82 -24.12
CA ASN A 59 -18.84 26.26 -25.19
C ASN A 59 -20.00 25.42 -24.64
N GLY A 60 -20.06 25.22 -23.31
CA GLY A 60 -21.04 24.38 -22.64
C GLY A 60 -20.66 22.88 -22.60
N GLU A 61 -19.41 22.53 -22.93
CA GLU A 61 -18.93 21.16 -22.86
C GLU A 61 -18.41 20.83 -21.46
N GLU A 62 -18.83 19.67 -20.93
CA GLU A 62 -18.38 19.18 -19.63
C GLU A 62 -16.95 18.60 -19.73
N TYR A 63 -16.12 18.98 -18.77
CA TYR A 63 -14.80 18.38 -18.59
C TYR A 63 -14.54 18.04 -17.12
N ARG A 64 -13.67 17.05 -16.88
CA ARG A 64 -13.26 16.66 -15.54
C ARG A 64 -12.10 17.52 -15.08
N TYR A 65 -12.17 18.04 -13.84
CA TYR A 65 -11.17 18.92 -13.26
C TYR A 65 -10.70 18.37 -11.91
N TYR A 66 -9.38 18.37 -11.71
CA TYR A 66 -8.69 17.88 -10.53
C TYR A 66 -7.93 19.02 -9.85
N PRO A 67 -8.51 19.65 -8.80
CA PRO A 67 -7.95 20.87 -8.18
C PRO A 67 -6.55 20.72 -7.61
N TYR A 68 -6.19 19.51 -7.16
CA TYR A 68 -4.89 19.19 -6.55
C TYR A 68 -3.92 18.53 -7.54
N SER A 69 -4.29 18.42 -8.80
CA SER A 69 -3.43 17.97 -9.89
C SER A 69 -2.63 16.70 -9.54
N GLU A 70 -1.32 16.79 -9.54
CA GLU A 70 -0.37 15.68 -9.38
C GLU A 70 -0.47 14.99 -8.02
N GLU A 71 -0.80 15.73 -6.95
CA GLU A 71 -0.79 15.24 -5.57
C GLU A 71 -1.68 14.00 -5.34
N TYR A 72 -2.79 13.90 -6.10
CA TYR A 72 -3.75 12.80 -5.98
C TYR A 72 -3.87 11.94 -7.25
N CYS A 73 -3.04 12.19 -8.27
CA CYS A 73 -3.22 11.61 -9.60
C CYS A 73 -3.31 10.08 -9.61
N HIS A 74 -2.53 9.38 -8.79
CA HIS A 74 -2.53 7.92 -8.77
C HIS A 74 -3.66 7.33 -7.94
N VAL A 75 -4.11 8.00 -6.89
CA VAL A 75 -5.17 7.48 -6.02
C VAL A 75 -6.54 7.88 -6.52
N VAL A 76 -6.75 9.14 -6.86
CA VAL A 76 -8.00 9.62 -7.47
C VAL A 76 -8.08 9.11 -8.90
N GLY A 77 -6.98 9.18 -9.63
CA GLY A 77 -6.91 8.77 -11.02
C GLY A 77 -7.34 9.86 -11.98
N SER A 78 -7.66 9.45 -13.20
CA SER A 78 -8.13 10.33 -14.27
C SER A 78 -9.11 9.60 -15.17
N ILE A 79 -9.88 10.38 -15.96
CA ILE A 79 -10.68 9.91 -17.09
C ILE A 79 -10.11 10.53 -18.38
N GLY A 80 -10.23 9.84 -19.49
CA GLY A 80 -9.72 10.29 -20.80
C GLY A 80 -9.12 9.13 -21.56
N GLN A 81 -7.82 9.03 -21.68
CA GLN A 81 -7.09 7.93 -22.35
C GLN A 81 -7.02 6.66 -21.45
N GLY A 82 -8.17 6.19 -20.97
CA GLY A 82 -8.34 5.17 -19.96
C GLY A 82 -8.98 5.76 -18.71
N GLN A 83 -9.23 4.89 -17.73
CA GLN A 83 -9.74 5.28 -16.41
C GLN A 83 -8.88 4.61 -15.35
N TYR A 84 -8.39 5.39 -14.41
CA TYR A 84 -7.48 4.95 -13.38
C TYR A 84 -8.01 5.34 -11.99
N GLY A 85 -7.42 4.76 -10.94
CA GLY A 85 -7.69 5.12 -9.56
C GLY A 85 -9.15 4.97 -9.13
N LEU A 86 -9.62 5.85 -8.26
CA LEU A 86 -11.01 5.89 -7.77
C LEU A 86 -11.99 6.23 -8.89
N GLU A 87 -11.59 7.03 -9.88
CA GLU A 87 -12.40 7.33 -11.06
C GLU A 87 -12.84 6.07 -11.80
N SER A 88 -11.95 5.08 -11.92
CA SER A 88 -12.26 3.78 -12.50
C SER A 88 -13.02 2.88 -11.52
N ALA A 89 -12.48 2.73 -10.32
CA ALA A 89 -12.98 1.76 -9.34
C ALA A 89 -14.41 2.05 -8.85
N TYR A 90 -14.84 3.32 -8.92
CA TYR A 90 -16.18 3.78 -8.51
C TYR A 90 -16.93 4.50 -9.63
N ASN A 91 -16.61 4.19 -10.88
CA ASN A 91 -17.18 4.84 -12.04
C ASN A 91 -18.72 4.75 -12.07
N PHE A 92 -19.27 3.60 -11.68
CA PHE A 92 -20.74 3.42 -11.62
C PHE A 92 -21.38 4.33 -10.57
N GLU A 93 -20.81 4.40 -9.37
CA GLU A 93 -21.31 5.27 -8.31
C GLU A 93 -21.29 6.75 -8.76
N LEU A 94 -20.19 7.20 -9.38
CA LEU A 94 -20.03 8.57 -9.88
C LEU A 94 -21.00 8.92 -11.05
N LEU A 95 -21.44 7.93 -11.81
CA LEU A 95 -22.42 8.08 -12.91
C LEU A 95 -23.83 7.64 -12.52
N SER A 96 -24.08 7.28 -11.28
CA SER A 96 -25.42 7.04 -10.74
C SER A 96 -25.97 8.32 -10.13
N SER A 97 -27.28 8.55 -10.30
CA SER A 97 -27.96 9.69 -9.69
C SER A 97 -29.03 9.22 -8.72
N ASN A 98 -28.87 9.58 -7.46
CA ASN A 98 -29.88 9.43 -6.40
C ASN A 98 -30.48 10.79 -6.01
N THR A 99 -30.51 11.71 -6.96
CA THR A 99 -31.20 13.00 -6.85
C THR A 99 -32.69 12.80 -6.59
N GLY A 100 -33.32 13.70 -5.85
CA GLY A 100 -34.74 13.61 -5.49
C GLY A 100 -35.66 13.58 -6.73
N ALA A 101 -36.77 12.82 -6.65
CA ALA A 101 -37.68 12.61 -7.78
C ALA A 101 -38.20 13.92 -8.40
N MET A 102 -38.49 14.94 -7.58
CA MET A 102 -38.93 16.24 -8.05
C MET A 102 -37.83 16.95 -8.87
N THR A 103 -36.59 16.90 -8.42
CA THR A 103 -35.45 17.49 -9.13
C THR A 103 -35.22 16.79 -10.47
N LYS A 104 -35.32 15.46 -10.52
CA LYS A 104 -35.25 14.70 -11.78
C LYS A 104 -36.30 15.15 -12.79
N ILE A 105 -37.56 15.29 -12.35
CA ILE A 105 -38.65 15.79 -13.21
C ILE A 105 -38.31 17.19 -13.75
N ILE A 106 -37.80 18.09 -12.90
CA ILE A 106 -37.44 19.45 -13.32
C ILE A 106 -36.25 19.41 -14.32
N ASN A 107 -35.26 18.57 -14.07
CA ASN A 107 -34.12 18.40 -14.97
C ASN A 107 -34.55 17.87 -16.34
N ASP A 108 -35.40 16.85 -16.38
CA ASP A 108 -35.94 16.28 -17.60
C ASP A 108 -36.68 17.34 -18.42
N PHE A 109 -37.56 18.16 -17.79
CA PHE A 109 -38.27 19.25 -18.46
C PHE A 109 -37.34 20.37 -18.94
N SER A 110 -36.25 20.63 -18.26
CA SER A 110 -35.29 21.70 -18.61
C SER A 110 -34.14 21.21 -19.50
N GLY A 111 -34.11 19.93 -19.87
CA GLY A 111 -33.04 19.32 -20.67
C GLY A 111 -31.70 19.31 -19.97
N LYS A 112 -31.69 19.34 -18.63
CA LYS A 112 -30.45 19.26 -17.80
C LYS A 112 -30.16 17.84 -17.41
N LYS A 113 -28.88 17.52 -17.31
CA LYS A 113 -28.46 16.25 -16.74
C LYS A 113 -28.71 16.21 -15.23
N ASP A 114 -28.95 15.01 -14.70
CA ASP A 114 -28.96 14.79 -13.26
C ASP A 114 -27.55 14.85 -12.68
N ALA A 115 -27.44 15.28 -11.42
CA ALA A 115 -26.15 15.20 -10.71
C ALA A 115 -25.84 13.75 -10.31
N GLY A 116 -24.65 13.30 -10.60
CA GLY A 116 -24.12 12.01 -10.15
C GLY A 116 -23.79 12.03 -8.66
N ASP A 117 -23.79 10.85 -8.05
CA ASP A 117 -23.46 10.70 -6.64
C ASP A 117 -21.97 10.95 -6.41
N SER A 118 -21.65 11.58 -5.28
CA SER A 118 -20.30 11.95 -4.90
C SER A 118 -19.66 10.92 -3.96
N LEU A 119 -18.34 10.75 -4.06
CA LEU A 119 -17.55 9.92 -3.15
C LEU A 119 -16.98 10.77 -2.03
N ILE A 120 -17.15 10.32 -0.79
CA ILE A 120 -16.39 10.79 0.35
C ILE A 120 -15.30 9.75 0.61
N THR A 121 -14.04 10.14 0.42
CA THR A 121 -12.91 9.23 0.59
C THR A 121 -12.45 9.17 2.05
N THR A 122 -11.52 8.26 2.35
CA THR A 122 -10.83 8.21 3.65
C THR A 122 -9.55 9.03 3.66
N LEU A 123 -9.15 9.58 2.51
CA LEU A 123 -7.93 10.38 2.34
C LEU A 123 -8.03 11.65 3.18
N ASP A 124 -6.95 11.97 3.86
CA ASP A 124 -6.80 13.15 4.69
C ASP A 124 -5.87 14.13 3.96
N SER A 125 -6.32 15.36 3.75
CA SER A 125 -5.58 16.29 2.90
C SER A 125 -4.26 16.74 3.51
N GLU A 126 -4.15 16.84 4.82
CA GLU A 126 -2.92 17.23 5.49
C GLU A 126 -1.88 16.10 5.45
N ILE A 127 -2.31 14.86 5.73
CA ILE A 127 -1.45 13.68 5.68
C ILE A 127 -1.01 13.39 4.22
N GLN A 128 -1.91 13.55 3.25
CA GLN A 128 -1.59 13.36 1.84
C GLN A 128 -0.55 14.38 1.35
N ALA A 129 -0.76 15.67 1.65
CA ALA A 129 0.18 16.73 1.29
C ALA A 129 1.55 16.52 1.95
N ALA A 130 1.58 16.10 3.23
CA ALA A 130 2.84 15.79 3.91
C ALA A 130 3.57 14.61 3.26
N ALA A 131 2.85 13.55 2.87
CA ALA A 131 3.41 12.39 2.20
C ALA A 131 3.90 12.73 0.77
N TYR A 132 3.14 13.54 0.03
CA TYR A 132 3.48 13.99 -1.31
C TYR A 132 4.75 14.86 -1.29
N ASN A 133 4.78 15.90 -0.45
CA ASN A 133 5.93 16.77 -0.32
C ASN A 133 7.17 16.04 0.23
N ALA A 134 6.98 15.00 1.04
CA ALA A 134 8.07 14.21 1.57
C ALA A 134 8.72 13.30 0.51
N LEU A 135 7.94 12.82 -0.47
CA LEU A 135 8.42 11.98 -1.57
C LEU A 135 9.06 12.79 -2.70
N ASP A 136 8.86 14.11 -2.73
CA ASP A 136 9.36 14.99 -3.80
C ASP A 136 10.84 14.72 -4.13
N GLY A 137 11.13 14.58 -5.42
CA GLY A 137 12.47 14.24 -5.94
C GLY A 137 12.85 12.77 -5.87
N TYR A 138 11.95 11.88 -5.46
CA TYR A 138 12.17 10.42 -5.46
C TYR A 138 11.10 9.68 -6.24
N ASP A 139 11.52 8.70 -7.03
CA ASP A 139 10.63 7.66 -7.52
C ASP A 139 10.31 6.70 -6.37
N GLY A 140 9.04 6.29 -6.25
CA GLY A 140 8.66 5.39 -5.17
C GLY A 140 7.21 5.54 -4.72
N ALA A 141 6.93 5.20 -3.48
CA ALA A 141 5.58 5.29 -2.91
C ALA A 141 5.56 5.54 -1.41
N VAL A 142 4.51 6.23 -0.95
CA VAL A 142 4.16 6.41 0.46
C VAL A 142 2.72 5.97 0.68
N ILE A 143 2.49 5.16 1.70
CA ILE A 143 1.15 4.77 2.17
C ILE A 143 1.04 5.10 3.65
N VAL A 144 -0.05 5.78 4.02
CA VAL A 144 -0.47 5.97 5.42
C VAL A 144 -1.86 5.39 5.59
N MET A 145 -2.02 4.45 6.53
CA MET A 145 -3.29 3.75 6.74
C MET A 145 -3.59 3.62 8.24
N ASN A 146 -4.82 3.91 8.64
CA ASN A 146 -5.26 3.61 10.00
C ASN A 146 -5.36 2.09 10.18
N SER A 147 -4.55 1.54 11.08
CA SER A 147 -4.41 0.08 11.24
C SER A 147 -5.67 -0.59 11.80
N LYS A 148 -6.47 0.14 12.59
CA LYS A 148 -7.70 -0.40 13.23
C LYS A 148 -8.90 -0.42 12.30
N THR A 149 -8.91 0.44 11.28
CA THR A 149 -10.08 0.61 10.40
C THR A 149 -9.81 0.26 8.94
N GLY A 150 -8.53 0.09 8.56
CA GLY A 150 -8.10 -0.08 7.18
C GLY A 150 -8.28 1.19 6.31
N ALA A 151 -8.62 2.34 6.92
CA ALA A 151 -8.80 3.59 6.20
C ALA A 151 -7.44 4.11 5.70
N VAL A 152 -7.27 4.18 4.38
CA VAL A 152 -6.08 4.78 3.76
C VAL A 152 -6.20 6.29 3.89
N LYS A 153 -5.26 6.91 4.60
CA LYS A 153 -5.20 8.34 4.87
C LYS A 153 -4.38 9.10 3.84
N ALA A 154 -3.32 8.46 3.34
CA ALA A 154 -2.53 8.96 2.22
C ALA A 154 -2.05 7.82 1.34
N MET A 155 -1.99 8.07 0.05
CA MET A 155 -1.42 7.18 -0.96
C MET A 155 -0.77 8.02 -2.05
N VAL A 156 0.55 7.99 -2.08
CA VAL A 156 1.38 8.74 -3.02
C VAL A 156 2.22 7.78 -3.84
N SER A 157 2.40 8.09 -5.10
CA SER A 157 3.29 7.40 -6.03
C SER A 157 4.06 8.45 -6.85
N GLY A 158 5.35 8.28 -7.00
CA GLY A 158 6.23 9.07 -7.84
C GLY A 158 6.98 8.18 -8.84
N PRO A 159 7.30 8.68 -10.05
CA PRO A 159 6.93 9.99 -10.57
C PRO A 159 5.42 10.11 -10.81
N ASP A 160 4.94 11.33 -10.84
CA ASP A 160 3.53 11.66 -11.00
C ASP A 160 3.21 12.24 -12.39
N TYR A 161 1.95 12.55 -12.62
CA TYR A 161 1.46 13.15 -13.86
C TYR A 161 0.31 14.12 -13.59
N ASN A 162 0.13 15.11 -14.48
CA ASN A 162 -1.01 16.01 -14.36
C ASN A 162 -2.28 15.38 -14.96
N PRO A 163 -3.29 15.02 -14.14
CA PRO A 163 -4.52 14.39 -14.61
C PRO A 163 -5.39 15.33 -15.46
N ASN A 164 -5.19 16.66 -15.37
CA ASN A 164 -5.92 17.62 -16.17
C ASN A 164 -5.42 17.70 -17.62
N THR A 165 -4.17 17.33 -17.89
CA THR A 165 -3.53 17.40 -19.21
C THR A 165 -3.09 16.04 -19.75
N VAL A 166 -3.38 14.95 -19.05
CA VAL A 166 -2.93 13.60 -19.42
C VAL A 166 -3.37 13.19 -20.83
N SER A 167 -4.55 13.61 -21.27
CA SER A 167 -5.06 13.29 -22.61
C SER A 167 -4.32 14.05 -23.71
N GLU A 168 -3.85 15.25 -23.44
CA GLU A 168 -3.09 16.10 -24.38
C GLU A 168 -1.65 15.59 -24.52
N ASN A 169 -1.06 15.12 -23.42
CA ASN A 169 0.33 14.68 -23.34
C ASN A 169 0.47 13.14 -23.43
N TRP A 170 -0.57 12.44 -23.87
CA TRP A 170 -0.63 10.97 -23.86
C TRP A 170 0.53 10.27 -24.57
N ASP A 171 0.88 10.77 -25.76
CA ASP A 171 1.96 10.16 -26.57
C ASP A 171 3.32 10.34 -25.89
N GLU A 172 3.56 11.49 -25.24
CA GLU A 172 4.77 11.76 -24.48
C GLU A 172 4.84 10.88 -23.23
N ILE A 173 3.77 10.84 -22.45
CA ILE A 173 3.66 10.00 -21.25
C ILE A 173 3.86 8.52 -21.56
N ASN A 174 3.32 8.04 -22.68
CA ASN A 174 3.46 6.64 -23.10
C ASN A 174 4.84 6.30 -23.67
N ALA A 175 5.53 7.28 -24.25
CA ALA A 175 6.89 7.12 -24.78
C ALA A 175 7.95 7.22 -23.66
N ASP A 176 7.61 7.83 -22.52
CA ASP A 176 8.50 7.96 -21.38
C ASP A 176 8.70 6.61 -20.67
N GLY A 177 9.93 6.19 -20.52
CA GLY A 177 10.31 4.94 -19.84
C GLY A 177 10.13 4.98 -18.31
N SER A 178 9.74 6.13 -17.73
CA SER A 178 9.61 6.31 -16.28
C SER A 178 8.39 5.63 -15.67
N SER A 179 7.44 5.16 -16.49
CA SER A 179 6.18 4.54 -16.04
C SER A 179 5.37 5.43 -15.09
N VAL A 180 5.22 6.71 -15.44
CA VAL A 180 4.51 7.72 -14.62
C VAL A 180 3.05 7.36 -14.30
N LEU A 181 2.39 6.56 -15.12
CA LEU A 181 1.00 6.10 -14.88
C LEU A 181 0.90 4.96 -13.88
N LEU A 182 2.03 4.33 -13.52
CA LEU A 182 2.05 3.20 -12.60
C LEU A 182 1.78 3.69 -11.16
N ASN A 183 0.69 3.23 -10.56
CA ASN A 183 0.50 3.42 -9.12
C ASN A 183 1.45 2.50 -8.34
N ARG A 184 2.65 3.00 -8.03
CA ARG A 184 3.68 2.25 -7.33
C ARG A 184 3.25 1.77 -5.95
N ALA A 185 2.35 2.49 -5.30
CA ALA A 185 1.83 2.12 -3.98
C ALA A 185 1.08 0.78 -4.00
N THR A 186 0.32 0.50 -5.08
CA THR A 186 -0.48 -0.73 -5.18
C THR A 186 0.06 -1.73 -6.20
N GLN A 187 0.64 -1.27 -7.31
CA GLN A 187 1.07 -2.12 -8.43
C GLN A 187 2.58 -2.37 -8.47
N GLY A 188 3.39 -1.46 -7.89
CA GLY A 188 4.85 -1.63 -7.82
C GLY A 188 5.22 -2.91 -7.09
N LEU A 189 6.19 -3.65 -7.64
CA LEU A 189 6.71 -4.89 -7.08
C LEU A 189 8.22 -4.77 -6.89
N TYR A 190 8.67 -4.82 -5.66
CA TYR A 190 10.03 -4.53 -5.27
C TYR A 190 10.64 -5.66 -4.47
N THR A 191 11.95 -5.86 -4.63
CA THR A 191 12.74 -6.67 -3.70
C THR A 191 12.63 -6.05 -2.30
N PRO A 192 12.21 -6.82 -1.28
CA PRO A 192 11.94 -6.26 0.05
C PRO A 192 13.22 -5.86 0.82
N GLY A 193 14.36 -6.47 0.50
CA GLY A 193 15.55 -6.31 1.32
C GLY A 193 15.28 -6.65 2.79
N SER A 194 15.95 -5.96 3.68
CA SER A 194 15.87 -6.24 5.12
C SER A 194 14.48 -6.13 5.76
N VAL A 195 13.45 -5.62 5.07
CA VAL A 195 12.09 -5.66 5.63
C VAL A 195 11.53 -7.09 5.65
N PHE A 196 12.03 -7.98 4.77
CA PHE A 196 11.67 -9.41 4.78
C PHE A 196 12.13 -10.14 6.05
N LYS A 197 13.15 -9.63 6.76
CA LYS A 197 13.58 -10.18 8.05
C LYS A 197 12.45 -10.24 9.09
N LEU A 198 11.41 -9.42 8.93
CA LEU A 198 10.21 -9.51 9.75
C LEU A 198 9.50 -10.87 9.56
N ILE A 199 9.42 -11.35 8.33
CA ILE A 199 8.80 -12.64 8.00
C ILE A 199 9.72 -13.80 8.42
N THR A 200 11.02 -13.67 8.20
CA THR A 200 12.02 -14.67 8.64
C THR A 200 12.03 -14.80 10.16
N LEU A 201 11.96 -13.69 10.89
CA LEU A 201 11.86 -13.69 12.36
C LEU A 201 10.55 -14.34 12.82
N TYR A 202 9.42 -13.98 12.19
CA TYR A 202 8.13 -14.58 12.49
C TYR A 202 8.17 -16.10 12.33
N GLU A 203 8.70 -16.60 11.21
CA GLU A 203 8.83 -18.04 10.99
C GLU A 203 9.75 -18.71 12.02
N TYR A 204 10.89 -18.10 12.33
CA TYR A 204 11.81 -18.61 13.34
C TYR A 204 11.13 -18.77 14.71
N LEU A 205 10.38 -17.76 15.14
CA LEU A 205 9.66 -17.80 16.40
C LEU A 205 8.49 -18.81 16.36
N LYS A 206 7.77 -18.91 15.23
CA LYS A 206 6.66 -19.85 15.01
C LYS A 206 7.14 -21.30 15.04
N GLU A 207 8.37 -21.57 14.58
CA GLU A 207 9.01 -22.90 14.66
C GLU A 207 9.61 -23.23 16.05
N GLY A 208 9.47 -22.35 17.03
CA GLY A 208 10.00 -22.54 18.40
C GLY A 208 11.49 -22.23 18.51
N GLY A 209 12.00 -21.33 17.69
CA GLY A 209 13.39 -20.88 17.77
C GLY A 209 13.73 -20.31 19.16
N ASP A 210 14.97 -20.54 19.61
CA ASP A 210 15.44 -20.10 20.92
C ASP A 210 15.60 -18.58 20.95
N GLU A 211 14.58 -17.88 21.45
CA GLU A 211 14.55 -16.43 21.56
C GLU A 211 15.49 -15.91 22.64
N GLU A 212 15.56 -16.60 23.77
CA GLU A 212 16.25 -16.14 24.99
C GLU A 212 17.77 -16.35 24.88
N ASN A 213 18.23 -17.49 24.36
CA ASN A 213 19.64 -17.86 24.32
C ASN A 213 20.27 -17.67 22.95
N TYR A 214 19.51 -17.16 21.95
CA TYR A 214 20.10 -16.91 20.63
C TYR A 214 21.27 -15.94 20.72
N SER A 215 22.40 -16.35 20.19
CA SER A 215 23.64 -15.56 20.12
C SER A 215 24.37 -15.85 18.82
N TYR A 216 24.87 -14.82 18.17
CA TYR A 216 25.64 -14.91 16.94
C TYR A 216 26.78 -13.92 16.92
N ASP A 217 28.02 -14.38 16.65
CA ASP A 217 29.22 -13.52 16.53
C ASP A 217 29.35 -13.05 15.07
N CYS A 218 28.94 -11.80 14.82
CA CYS A 218 28.97 -11.18 13.51
C CYS A 218 30.30 -10.48 13.26
N THR A 219 31.07 -10.98 12.34
CA THR A 219 32.36 -10.39 11.89
C THR A 219 32.21 -9.42 10.72
N GLY A 220 30.97 -9.22 10.20
CA GLY A 220 30.69 -8.35 9.07
C GLY A 220 30.40 -9.09 7.77
N SER A 221 30.79 -10.36 7.66
CA SER A 221 30.54 -11.24 6.52
C SER A 221 30.33 -12.69 6.93
N ILE A 222 29.73 -13.49 6.04
CA ILE A 222 29.55 -14.93 6.18
C ILE A 222 29.69 -15.59 4.81
N GLU A 223 30.37 -16.75 4.76
CA GLU A 223 30.52 -17.55 3.55
C GLU A 223 29.41 -18.60 3.46
N VAL A 224 28.76 -18.69 2.26
CA VAL A 224 27.77 -19.70 1.93
C VAL A 224 28.02 -20.18 0.50
N ASP A 225 28.22 -21.48 0.30
CA ASP A 225 28.51 -22.08 -1.03
C ASP A 225 29.62 -21.36 -1.80
N GLY A 226 30.70 -20.94 -1.10
CA GLY A 226 31.84 -20.22 -1.68
C GLY A 226 31.53 -18.77 -2.09
N ASN A 227 30.38 -18.23 -1.72
CA ASN A 227 30.01 -16.85 -1.93
C ASN A 227 29.99 -16.08 -0.61
N THR A 228 30.47 -14.84 -0.63
CA THR A 228 30.47 -13.97 0.55
C THR A 228 29.19 -13.15 0.63
N ILE A 229 28.47 -13.24 1.75
CA ILE A 229 27.37 -12.35 2.10
C ILE A 229 27.85 -11.35 3.14
N ASN A 230 27.72 -10.07 2.86
CA ASN A 230 28.15 -9.00 3.75
C ASN A 230 26.96 -8.38 4.53
N CYS A 231 27.23 -7.94 5.76
CA CYS A 231 26.40 -6.92 6.38
C CYS A 231 26.57 -5.58 5.65
N ASN A 232 25.62 -4.68 5.84
CA ASN A 232 25.66 -3.37 5.17
C ASN A 232 27.02 -2.67 5.43
N ASN A 233 27.68 -2.25 4.37
CA ASN A 233 29.05 -1.69 4.39
C ASN A 233 30.09 -2.57 5.08
N GLY A 234 29.92 -3.89 5.11
CA GLY A 234 30.83 -4.83 5.76
C GLY A 234 30.93 -4.65 7.29
N LYS A 235 29.94 -4.00 7.91
CA LYS A 235 29.97 -3.67 9.34
C LYS A 235 29.91 -4.91 10.21
N SER A 236 30.92 -5.13 11.06
CA SER A 236 30.86 -6.10 12.14
C SER A 236 29.93 -5.60 13.25
N HIS A 237 29.02 -6.47 13.70
CA HIS A 237 28.09 -6.17 14.80
C HIS A 237 28.55 -6.79 16.13
N GLY A 238 29.65 -7.60 16.11
CA GLY A 238 30.08 -8.37 17.28
C GLY A 238 29.06 -9.42 17.69
N THR A 239 29.04 -9.78 18.95
CA THR A 239 28.04 -10.73 19.49
C THR A 239 26.68 -10.09 19.61
N VAL A 240 25.69 -10.63 18.87
CA VAL A 240 24.33 -10.13 18.84
C VAL A 240 23.31 -11.17 19.30
N SER A 241 22.37 -10.75 20.15
CA SER A 241 21.15 -11.49 20.46
C SER A 241 20.16 -11.46 19.29
N LEU A 242 19.07 -12.24 19.35
CA LEU A 242 18.03 -12.20 18.34
C LEU A 242 17.44 -10.77 18.19
N MET A 243 17.18 -10.10 19.32
CA MET A 243 16.70 -8.72 19.35
C MET A 243 17.66 -7.76 18.68
N ASN A 244 18.95 -7.83 19.00
CA ASN A 244 19.98 -6.97 18.40
C ASN A 244 20.22 -7.30 16.92
N SER A 245 20.11 -8.57 16.53
CA SER A 245 20.17 -9.00 15.13
C SER A 245 19.10 -8.33 14.28
N PHE A 246 17.88 -8.23 14.81
CA PHE A 246 16.76 -7.55 14.14
C PHE A 246 16.92 -6.02 14.17
N ALA A 247 17.27 -5.45 15.35
CA ALA A 247 17.43 -4.00 15.53
C ALA A 247 18.51 -3.40 14.62
N TYR A 248 19.68 -4.08 14.54
CA TYR A 248 20.81 -3.65 13.70
C TYR A 248 20.72 -4.18 12.27
N SER A 249 19.69 -4.96 11.96
CA SER A 249 19.49 -5.55 10.63
C SER A 249 20.67 -6.42 10.16
N CYS A 250 21.26 -7.23 11.05
CA CYS A 250 22.43 -8.05 10.77
C CYS A 250 22.13 -9.14 9.71
N ASN A 251 22.74 -9.04 8.51
CA ASN A 251 22.56 -10.04 7.45
C ASN A 251 23.13 -11.40 7.86
N CYS A 252 24.33 -11.42 8.39
CA CYS A 252 25.01 -12.67 8.79
C CYS A 252 24.20 -13.48 9.82
N SER A 253 23.62 -12.79 10.82
CA SER A 253 22.75 -13.43 11.80
C SER A 253 21.47 -13.98 11.16
N PHE A 254 20.83 -13.24 10.23
CA PHE A 254 19.64 -13.72 9.54
C PHE A 254 19.91 -14.85 8.55
N VAL A 255 21.10 -14.90 7.96
CA VAL A 255 21.59 -16.09 7.23
C VAL A 255 21.69 -17.29 8.17
N ASN A 256 22.25 -17.10 9.37
CA ASN A 256 22.36 -18.18 10.37
C ASN A 256 20.98 -18.67 10.84
N ILE A 257 20.05 -17.76 11.12
CA ILE A 257 18.64 -18.09 11.42
C ILE A 257 18.03 -18.87 10.25
N GLY A 258 18.18 -18.38 9.03
CA GLY A 258 17.62 -19.00 7.83
C GLY A 258 18.09 -20.43 7.57
N LYS A 259 19.32 -20.79 7.99
CA LYS A 259 19.82 -22.17 7.90
C LYS A 259 19.05 -23.16 8.78
N THR A 260 18.35 -22.69 9.80
CA THR A 260 17.54 -23.53 10.71
C THR A 260 16.10 -23.68 10.24
N LEU A 261 15.63 -22.86 9.30
CA LEU A 261 14.24 -22.83 8.85
C LEU A 261 13.97 -23.84 7.72
N SER A 262 12.80 -24.44 7.76
CA SER A 262 12.30 -25.28 6.68
C SER A 262 11.81 -24.40 5.51
N VAL A 263 12.37 -24.64 4.29
CA VAL A 263 11.92 -23.94 3.07
C VAL A 263 10.42 -24.15 2.85
N LYS A 264 9.91 -25.36 3.06
CA LYS A 264 8.49 -25.66 2.94
C LYS A 264 7.62 -24.84 3.90
N LYS A 265 8.03 -24.72 5.17
CA LYS A 265 7.25 -23.97 6.17
C LYS A 265 7.25 -22.49 5.89
N ILE A 266 8.38 -21.87 5.49
CA ILE A 266 8.41 -20.47 5.13
C ILE A 266 7.60 -20.20 3.84
N GLN A 267 7.54 -21.15 2.88
CA GLN A 267 6.63 -21.07 1.74
C GLN A 267 5.16 -21.05 2.18
N GLU A 268 4.78 -21.93 3.10
CA GLU A 268 3.43 -21.99 3.69
C GLU A 268 3.11 -20.67 4.40
N THR A 269 4.01 -20.19 5.25
CA THR A 269 3.88 -18.90 5.94
C THR A 269 3.77 -17.72 4.97
N CYS A 270 4.60 -17.63 3.95
CA CYS A 270 4.45 -16.60 2.92
C CYS A 270 3.09 -16.67 2.22
N SER A 271 2.60 -17.88 1.93
CA SER A 271 1.24 -18.06 1.36
C SER A 271 0.13 -17.62 2.34
N GLU A 272 0.26 -17.92 3.65
CA GLU A 272 -0.67 -17.45 4.69
C GLU A 272 -0.66 -15.91 4.80
N LEU A 273 0.52 -15.29 4.65
CA LEU A 273 0.78 -13.86 4.63
C LEU A 273 0.53 -13.20 3.26
N LEU A 274 -0.27 -13.81 2.39
CA LEU A 274 -0.79 -13.28 1.12
C LEU A 274 0.20 -13.22 -0.06
N PHE A 275 1.39 -13.75 0.02
CA PHE A 275 2.22 -13.90 -1.17
C PHE A 275 1.55 -14.84 -2.17
N GLY A 276 1.61 -14.49 -3.46
CA GLY A 276 0.93 -15.21 -4.52
C GLY A 276 -0.60 -15.04 -4.56
N LYS A 277 -1.18 -14.15 -3.74
CA LYS A 277 -2.63 -13.90 -3.66
C LYS A 277 -2.98 -12.49 -4.09
N GLU A 278 -4.24 -12.31 -4.53
CA GLU A 278 -4.82 -11.00 -4.74
C GLU A 278 -5.02 -10.28 -3.41
N LEU A 279 -4.65 -9.02 -3.34
CA LEU A 279 -4.85 -8.21 -2.14
C LEU A 279 -6.31 -7.75 -2.01
N PRO A 280 -6.83 -7.60 -0.77
CA PRO A 280 -8.21 -7.18 -0.54
C PRO A 280 -8.43 -5.68 -0.74
N VAL A 281 -7.86 -5.11 -1.79
CA VAL A 281 -7.99 -3.69 -2.17
C VAL A 281 -8.88 -3.55 -3.40
N LYS A 282 -9.53 -2.39 -3.57
CA LYS A 282 -10.40 -2.17 -4.72
C LYS A 282 -9.64 -1.61 -5.94
N LEU A 283 -8.51 -0.96 -5.72
CA LEU A 283 -7.63 -0.54 -6.80
C LEU A 283 -6.86 -1.73 -7.38
N GLN A 284 -6.47 -1.62 -8.64
CA GLN A 284 -5.57 -2.60 -9.25
C GLN A 284 -4.29 -2.72 -8.43
N SER A 285 -3.87 -3.95 -8.15
CA SER A 285 -2.70 -4.22 -7.31
C SER A 285 -1.79 -5.28 -7.91
N GLY A 286 -0.50 -5.11 -7.71
CA GLY A 286 0.52 -6.10 -8.03
C GLY A 286 0.45 -7.30 -7.08
N LYS A 287 0.70 -8.49 -7.61
CA LYS A 287 0.71 -9.73 -6.86
C LYS A 287 2.13 -10.02 -6.36
N SER A 288 2.36 -9.84 -5.07
CA SER A 288 3.63 -10.18 -4.43
C SER A 288 3.98 -11.65 -4.60
N SER A 289 5.25 -11.98 -4.75
CA SER A 289 5.70 -13.35 -5.02
C SER A 289 6.83 -13.79 -4.08
N PHE A 290 6.78 -15.05 -3.68
CA PHE A 290 7.85 -15.74 -2.97
C PHE A 290 8.21 -16.98 -3.78
N LYS A 291 9.45 -17.07 -4.26
CA LYS A 291 9.83 -18.08 -5.26
C LYS A 291 10.82 -19.12 -4.78
N LEU A 292 11.35 -19.01 -3.56
CA LEU A 292 12.30 -19.95 -2.99
C LEU A 292 11.79 -21.39 -3.05
N GLN A 293 12.66 -22.35 -3.50
CA GLN A 293 12.37 -23.78 -3.61
C GLN A 293 13.32 -24.59 -2.75
N GLU A 294 12.89 -25.81 -2.34
CA GLU A 294 13.76 -26.73 -1.61
C GLU A 294 15.01 -27.14 -2.40
N SER A 295 14.90 -27.17 -3.74
CA SER A 295 15.99 -27.49 -4.67
C SER A 295 17.02 -26.37 -4.87
N ASP A 296 16.76 -25.17 -4.39
CA ASP A 296 17.67 -24.03 -4.53
C ASP A 296 18.95 -24.24 -3.70
N SER A 297 20.07 -23.64 -4.15
CA SER A 297 21.33 -23.69 -3.42
C SER A 297 21.22 -23.03 -2.03
N ASP A 298 22.11 -23.37 -1.12
CA ASP A 298 22.13 -22.75 0.20
C ASP A 298 22.42 -21.25 0.13
N PHE A 299 23.14 -20.79 -0.91
CA PHE A 299 23.34 -19.37 -1.15
C PHE A 299 22.03 -18.64 -1.50
N VAL A 300 21.20 -19.18 -2.39
CA VAL A 300 19.88 -18.61 -2.74
C VAL A 300 18.96 -18.60 -1.53
N LYS A 301 18.95 -19.71 -0.76
CA LYS A 301 18.20 -19.78 0.51
C LYS A 301 18.64 -18.68 1.47
N ALA A 302 19.96 -18.55 1.66
CA ALA A 302 20.53 -17.52 2.55
C ALA A 302 20.16 -16.11 2.13
N GLN A 303 20.27 -15.77 0.85
CA GLN A 303 19.88 -14.45 0.31
C GLN A 303 18.40 -14.15 0.56
N THR A 304 17.54 -15.13 0.31
CA THR A 304 16.10 -14.98 0.50
C THR A 304 15.73 -14.67 1.95
N MET A 305 16.42 -15.24 2.94
CA MET A 305 16.11 -15.05 4.37
C MET A 305 16.39 -13.64 4.88
N PHE A 306 17.19 -12.84 4.20
CA PHE A 306 17.32 -11.42 4.52
C PHE A 306 16.71 -10.49 3.46
N GLY A 307 15.93 -11.09 2.53
CA GLY A 307 15.06 -10.36 1.60
C GLY A 307 15.70 -9.98 0.27
N GLN A 308 16.79 -10.61 -0.09
CA GLN A 308 17.38 -10.52 -1.43
C GLN A 308 16.88 -11.67 -2.33
N GLY A 309 17.28 -11.70 -3.59
CA GLY A 309 16.85 -12.70 -4.56
C GLY A 309 15.55 -12.37 -5.27
N GLU A 310 14.74 -13.39 -5.59
CA GLU A 310 13.56 -13.24 -6.46
C GLU A 310 12.23 -12.93 -5.74
N THR A 311 12.28 -12.69 -4.41
CA THR A 311 11.09 -12.31 -3.66
C THR A 311 10.69 -10.88 -3.98
N LEU A 312 9.41 -10.66 -4.30
CA LEU A 312 8.86 -9.35 -4.61
C LEU A 312 7.66 -9.04 -3.72
N ILE A 313 7.58 -7.81 -3.22
CA ILE A 313 6.47 -7.31 -2.42
C ILE A 313 6.00 -5.94 -2.92
N SER A 314 4.68 -5.71 -2.90
CA SER A 314 4.15 -4.37 -3.14
C SER A 314 4.07 -3.55 -1.83
N PRO A 315 4.15 -2.20 -1.91
CA PRO A 315 4.01 -1.34 -0.72
C PRO A 315 2.67 -1.54 -0.01
N MET A 316 1.59 -1.74 -0.76
CA MET A 316 0.27 -2.04 -0.17
C MET A 316 0.25 -3.38 0.56
N HIS A 317 0.93 -4.40 0.05
CA HIS A 317 1.05 -5.68 0.76
C HIS A 317 1.83 -5.51 2.07
N ALA A 318 2.96 -4.81 2.03
CA ALA A 318 3.73 -4.49 3.24
C ALA A 318 2.88 -3.69 4.26
N ALA A 319 2.04 -2.75 3.80
CA ALA A 319 1.12 -2.00 4.66
C ALA A 319 0.08 -2.92 5.32
N ILE A 320 -0.49 -3.88 4.59
CA ILE A 320 -1.43 -4.86 5.15
C ILE A 320 -0.76 -5.69 6.25
N LEU A 321 0.47 -6.20 6.01
CA LEU A 321 1.20 -7.00 6.99
C LEU A 321 1.51 -6.21 8.26
N VAL A 322 2.07 -5.01 8.11
CA VAL A 322 2.42 -4.15 9.24
C VAL A 322 1.20 -3.67 10.00
N SER A 323 0.10 -3.35 9.30
CA SER A 323 -1.16 -2.97 9.95
C SER A 323 -1.77 -4.11 10.76
N ALA A 324 -1.62 -5.35 10.31
CA ALA A 324 -2.06 -6.51 11.07
C ALA A 324 -1.27 -6.65 12.38
N ILE A 325 0.05 -6.48 12.36
CA ILE A 325 0.89 -6.47 13.58
C ILE A 325 0.42 -5.36 14.51
N ALA A 326 0.23 -4.15 13.99
CA ALA A 326 -0.23 -2.99 14.75
C ALA A 326 -1.64 -3.17 15.36
N ASN A 327 -2.45 -4.05 14.77
CA ASN A 327 -3.84 -4.35 15.16
C ASN A 327 -3.99 -5.74 15.80
N GLY A 328 -2.98 -6.18 16.55
CA GLY A 328 -3.03 -7.44 17.32
C GLY A 328 -3.15 -8.70 16.48
N GLY A 329 -2.61 -8.69 15.26
CA GLY A 329 -2.55 -9.82 14.33
C GLY A 329 -3.62 -9.82 13.22
N THR A 330 -4.67 -9.01 13.36
CA THR A 330 -5.79 -8.97 12.42
C THR A 330 -5.62 -7.87 11.37
N ALA A 331 -5.55 -8.26 10.10
CA ALA A 331 -5.57 -7.34 8.98
C ALA A 331 -6.99 -6.82 8.72
N MET A 332 -7.12 -5.51 8.57
CA MET A 332 -8.35 -4.87 8.08
C MET A 332 -8.32 -4.80 6.54
N LYS A 333 -9.50 -4.77 5.92
CA LYS A 333 -9.56 -4.46 4.47
C LYS A 333 -9.15 -3.02 4.23
N PRO A 334 -8.12 -2.74 3.43
CA PRO A 334 -7.81 -1.38 3.02
C PRO A 334 -9.01 -0.75 2.30
N ARG A 335 -9.39 0.46 2.73
CA ARG A 335 -10.51 1.19 2.14
C ARG A 335 -10.11 2.63 1.82
N LEU A 336 -10.55 3.11 0.68
CA LEU A 336 -10.27 4.45 0.16
C LEU A 336 -11.53 5.33 0.14
N VAL A 337 -12.71 4.73 0.23
CA VAL A 337 -14.00 5.43 0.24
C VAL A 337 -14.73 5.11 1.54
N GLU A 338 -15.25 6.14 2.17
CA GLU A 338 -16.06 6.05 3.37
C GLU A 338 -17.54 5.94 3.04
N SER A 339 -18.02 6.81 2.14
CA SER A 339 -19.43 6.82 1.76
C SER A 339 -19.65 7.36 0.34
N VAL A 340 -20.86 7.12 -0.16
CA VAL A 340 -21.43 7.74 -1.36
C VAL A 340 -22.58 8.65 -0.90
N GLN A 341 -22.59 9.88 -1.39
CA GLN A 341 -23.62 10.88 -1.08
C GLN A 341 -24.27 11.41 -2.36
N ASN A 342 -25.56 11.69 -2.32
CA ASN A 342 -26.22 12.38 -3.43
C ASN A 342 -25.91 13.88 -3.44
N ASP A 343 -26.45 14.59 -4.43
CA ASP A 343 -26.30 16.04 -4.63
C ASP A 343 -26.80 16.89 -3.45
N ALA A 344 -27.73 16.37 -2.64
CA ALA A 344 -28.21 17.01 -1.41
C ALA A 344 -27.36 16.67 -0.16
N GLY A 345 -26.25 15.95 -0.30
CA GLY A 345 -25.38 15.51 0.80
C GLY A 345 -25.94 14.35 1.62
N LYS A 346 -27.03 13.71 1.19
CA LYS A 346 -27.57 12.53 1.86
C LYS A 346 -26.73 11.31 1.59
N GLU A 347 -26.30 10.61 2.64
CA GLU A 347 -25.59 9.33 2.53
C GLU A 347 -26.48 8.27 1.88
N ILE A 348 -26.06 7.76 0.72
CA ILE A 348 -26.74 6.72 -0.06
C ILE A 348 -26.16 5.34 0.26
N LYS A 349 -24.85 5.30 0.50
CA LYS A 349 -24.15 4.06 0.78
C LYS A 349 -22.94 4.33 1.69
N LYS A 350 -22.72 3.46 2.68
CA LYS A 350 -21.58 3.50 3.57
C LYS A 350 -20.66 2.29 3.34
N TYR A 351 -19.36 2.51 3.46
CA TYR A 351 -18.34 1.47 3.44
C TYR A 351 -17.68 1.38 4.82
N PRO A 352 -18.24 0.58 5.74
CA PRO A 352 -17.70 0.47 7.10
C PRO A 352 -16.34 -0.23 7.09
N ALA A 353 -15.57 0.00 8.16
CA ALA A 353 -14.39 -0.81 8.47
C ALA A 353 -14.76 -2.30 8.52
N LYS A 354 -13.93 -3.13 7.93
CA LYS A 354 -14.17 -4.58 7.84
C LYS A 354 -12.88 -5.34 8.06
N GLU A 355 -12.90 -6.28 8.98
CA GLU A 355 -11.85 -7.27 9.14
C GLU A 355 -11.69 -8.11 7.87
N TYR A 356 -10.46 -8.43 7.55
CA TYR A 356 -10.15 -9.28 6.41
C TYR A 356 -9.76 -10.68 6.86
N LYS A 357 -8.68 -10.79 7.64
CA LYS A 357 -8.13 -12.06 8.08
C LYS A 357 -7.15 -11.84 9.23
N GLU A 358 -7.11 -12.77 10.18
CA GLU A 358 -5.99 -12.93 11.10
C GLU A 358 -4.77 -13.44 10.32
N LEU A 359 -3.68 -12.64 10.29
CA LEU A 359 -2.42 -12.97 9.61
C LEU A 359 -1.36 -13.41 10.59
N PHE A 360 -1.43 -12.94 11.81
CA PHE A 360 -0.53 -13.31 12.92
C PHE A 360 -1.35 -13.66 14.14
N GLU A 361 -0.91 -14.64 14.89
CA GLU A 361 -1.49 -14.88 16.21
C GLU A 361 -1.24 -13.66 17.13
N PRO A 362 -2.19 -13.28 18.00
CA PRO A 362 -2.08 -12.06 18.82
C PRO A 362 -0.79 -11.97 19.65
N GLU A 363 -0.39 -13.09 20.27
CA GLU A 363 0.87 -13.16 21.04
C GLU A 363 2.09 -12.91 20.16
N MET A 364 2.08 -13.46 18.95
CA MET A 364 3.17 -13.26 17.99
C MET A 364 3.21 -11.82 17.46
N ALA A 365 2.05 -11.21 17.22
CA ALA A 365 1.98 -9.81 16.83
C ALA A 365 2.61 -8.89 17.89
N GLU A 366 2.36 -9.12 19.18
CA GLU A 366 2.97 -8.36 20.28
C GLU A 366 4.50 -8.61 20.38
N LYS A 367 4.96 -9.82 20.14
CA LYS A 367 6.40 -10.10 20.05
C LYS A 367 7.04 -9.32 18.89
N LEU A 368 6.47 -9.41 17.68
CA LEU A 368 6.97 -8.68 16.50
C LEU A 368 6.96 -7.15 16.75
N LYS A 369 5.94 -6.61 17.39
CA LYS A 369 5.85 -5.21 17.81
C LYS A 369 7.04 -4.84 18.72
N THR A 370 7.41 -5.69 19.68
CA THR A 370 8.56 -5.48 20.56
C THR A 370 9.87 -5.43 19.77
N TYR A 371 10.07 -6.33 18.81
CA TYR A 371 11.22 -6.29 17.91
C TYR A 371 11.25 -5.02 17.05
N MET A 372 10.13 -4.60 16.49
CA MET A 372 10.01 -3.37 15.72
C MET A 372 10.30 -2.11 16.56
N ALA A 373 9.93 -2.11 17.85
CA ALA A 373 10.28 -1.04 18.78
C ALA A 373 11.80 -0.92 18.99
N SER A 374 12.54 -2.03 19.00
CA SER A 374 14.00 -2.01 19.17
C SER A 374 14.73 -1.30 18.03
N VAL A 375 14.22 -1.42 16.80
CA VAL A 375 14.74 -0.73 15.60
C VAL A 375 14.66 0.80 15.75
N ILE A 376 13.59 1.29 16.37
CA ILE A 376 13.38 2.72 16.64
C ILE A 376 14.13 3.17 17.87
N LYS A 377 14.20 2.34 18.90
CA LYS A 377 14.80 2.74 20.17
C LYS A 377 16.33 2.92 20.08
N TYR A 378 17.01 2.02 19.38
CA TYR A 378 18.48 2.02 19.27
C TYR A 378 19.03 1.40 17.98
N GLY A 379 18.16 0.96 17.07
CA GLY A 379 18.52 0.30 15.83
C GLY A 379 18.68 1.25 14.64
N THR A 380 18.42 0.71 13.44
CA THR A 380 18.66 1.40 12.16
C THR A 380 17.76 2.61 11.90
N ALA A 381 16.65 2.75 12.63
CA ALA A 381 15.74 3.90 12.53
C ALA A 381 15.67 4.73 13.83
N ALA A 382 16.73 4.73 14.65
CA ALA A 382 16.74 5.40 15.96
C ALA A 382 16.45 6.92 15.88
N ARG A 383 16.70 7.55 14.73
CA ARG A 383 16.34 8.97 14.50
C ARG A 383 14.83 9.24 14.55
N LEU A 384 13.99 8.23 14.42
CA LEU A 384 12.53 8.35 14.55
C LEU A 384 12.05 8.26 16.02
N ASN A 385 12.95 8.09 16.98
CA ASN A 385 12.63 8.06 18.41
C ASN A 385 12.64 9.47 19.03
N GLN A 386 11.92 10.41 18.43
CA GLN A 386 11.95 11.82 18.85
C GLN A 386 10.58 12.46 19.03
N TYR A 387 9.50 11.75 18.73
CA TYR A 387 8.16 12.27 18.76
C TYR A 387 7.56 12.18 20.18
N ALA A 388 6.99 13.29 20.65
CA ALA A 388 6.51 13.40 22.02
C ALA A 388 5.22 12.58 22.23
N ASN A 389 4.31 12.62 21.27
CA ASN A 389 2.98 12.02 21.37
C ASN A 389 2.85 10.67 20.65
N LEU A 390 3.91 10.21 19.97
CA LEU A 390 3.91 8.94 19.25
C LEU A 390 4.79 7.89 19.92
N MET A 391 4.36 6.64 19.83
CA MET A 391 5.22 5.45 19.94
C MET A 391 5.39 4.88 18.55
N VAL A 392 6.64 4.92 18.03
CA VAL A 392 6.95 4.49 16.68
C VAL A 392 7.56 3.10 16.69
N TYR A 393 7.18 2.29 15.72
CA TYR A 393 7.63 0.91 15.52
C TYR A 393 7.99 0.74 14.05
N GLY A 394 9.04 -0.01 13.71
CA GLY A 394 9.35 -0.15 12.31
C GLY A 394 10.50 -1.08 11.97
N LYS A 395 10.75 -1.24 10.69
CA LYS A 395 11.88 -1.93 10.10
C LYS A 395 12.35 -1.17 8.88
N THR A 396 13.63 -0.94 8.76
CA THR A 396 14.28 -0.41 7.56
C THR A 396 14.67 -1.52 6.62
N GLY A 397 14.74 -1.21 5.34
CA GLY A 397 15.24 -2.09 4.31
C GLY A 397 16.12 -1.34 3.32
N THR A 398 17.12 -2.04 2.82
CA THR A 398 17.90 -1.68 1.65
C THR A 398 17.94 -2.93 0.78
N ALA A 399 17.49 -2.82 -0.45
CA ALA A 399 17.48 -3.92 -1.41
C ALA A 399 18.30 -3.53 -2.62
N GLU A 400 19.44 -4.19 -2.81
CA GLU A 400 20.29 -4.01 -4.00
C GLU A 400 19.53 -4.44 -5.25
N ILE A 401 19.59 -3.64 -6.32
CA ILE A 401 18.86 -3.86 -7.57
C ILE A 401 19.77 -4.20 -8.75
N ASP A 402 20.97 -3.66 -8.77
CA ASP A 402 21.89 -3.82 -9.90
C ASP A 402 23.35 -3.85 -9.49
N SER A 403 24.22 -4.09 -10.50
CA SER A 403 25.69 -4.06 -10.35
C SER A 403 26.28 -2.65 -10.20
N GLU A 404 25.49 -1.60 -10.44
CA GLU A 404 25.89 -0.19 -10.32
C GLU A 404 25.77 0.32 -8.89
N ARG A 405 25.39 -0.56 -7.96
CA ARG A 405 25.19 -0.28 -6.54
C ARG A 405 24.05 0.70 -6.25
N ASN A 406 22.99 0.60 -7.02
CA ASN A 406 21.73 1.24 -6.69
C ASN A 406 20.86 0.30 -5.85
N SER A 407 20.07 0.88 -4.99
CA SER A 407 19.22 0.11 -4.09
C SER A 407 17.83 0.76 -3.94
N ASN A 408 16.84 -0.04 -3.56
CA ASN A 408 15.57 0.48 -3.06
C ASN A 408 15.68 0.68 -1.54
N SER A 409 15.33 1.89 -1.09
CA SER A 409 15.28 2.19 0.34
C SER A 409 13.86 1.99 0.86
N TRP A 410 13.70 1.25 1.97
CA TRP A 410 12.43 0.92 2.58
C TRP A 410 12.33 1.40 4.03
N PHE A 411 11.14 1.85 4.40
CA PHE A 411 10.68 1.89 5.78
C PHE A 411 9.27 1.29 5.84
N ILE A 412 9.08 0.29 6.69
CA ILE A 412 7.77 -0.25 7.03
C ILE A 412 7.58 -0.13 8.53
N GLY A 413 6.45 0.43 8.96
CA GLY A 413 6.24 0.65 10.39
C GLY A 413 4.86 1.20 10.70
N PHE A 414 4.65 1.51 11.96
CA PHE A 414 3.45 2.16 12.44
C PHE A 414 3.76 3.09 13.62
N ALA A 415 2.87 4.04 13.83
CA ALA A 415 2.90 4.95 14.95
C ALA A 415 1.59 4.86 15.74
N GLU A 416 1.69 4.72 17.04
CA GLU A 416 0.57 4.71 17.98
C GLU A 416 0.55 6.02 18.75
N GLN A 417 -0.54 6.77 18.62
CA GLN A 417 -0.75 8.00 19.38
C GLN A 417 -1.02 7.67 20.86
N LYS A 418 -0.29 8.30 21.77
CA LYS A 418 -0.35 8.00 23.21
C LYS A 418 -1.70 8.34 23.83
N ASP A 419 -2.30 9.45 23.39
CA ASP A 419 -3.54 9.98 23.97
C ASP A 419 -4.80 9.34 23.35
N THR A 420 -4.91 9.36 22.02
CA THR A 420 -6.10 8.90 21.29
C THR A 420 -6.12 7.39 21.07
N LYS A 421 -4.94 6.75 21.17
CA LYS A 421 -4.73 5.34 20.79
C LYS A 421 -5.03 5.06 19.32
N GLU A 422 -5.06 6.11 18.49
CA GLU A 422 -5.06 5.93 17.04
C GLU A 422 -3.73 5.31 16.59
N ASN A 423 -3.80 4.52 15.54
CA ASN A 423 -2.67 3.72 15.07
C ASN A 423 -2.55 3.84 13.55
N TYR A 424 -1.43 4.38 13.09
CA TYR A 424 -1.18 4.65 11.68
C TYR A 424 -0.02 3.82 11.17
N THR A 425 -0.29 2.91 10.26
CA THR A 425 0.72 2.23 9.45
C THR A 425 1.31 3.21 8.45
N ILE A 426 2.65 3.19 8.32
CA ILE A 426 3.42 4.00 7.38
C ILE A 426 4.35 3.08 6.61
N VAL A 427 4.22 3.07 5.29
CA VAL A 427 5.12 2.35 4.39
C VAL A 427 5.69 3.32 3.38
N VAL A 428 6.99 3.29 3.22
CA VAL A 428 7.74 4.10 2.26
C VAL A 428 8.70 3.19 1.49
N VAL A 429 8.72 3.35 0.18
CA VAL A 429 9.77 2.82 -0.70
C VAL A 429 10.25 3.93 -1.61
N THR A 430 11.56 4.03 -1.79
CA THR A 430 12.19 4.88 -2.81
C THR A 430 13.10 4.05 -3.70
N GLU A 431 13.08 4.33 -4.99
CA GLU A 431 13.79 3.59 -6.05
C GLU A 431 15.16 4.21 -6.34
N ASN A 432 16.07 3.39 -6.86
CA ASN A 432 17.34 3.83 -7.48
C ASN A 432 18.21 4.73 -6.58
N ILE A 433 18.26 4.45 -5.29
CA ILE A 433 19.05 5.22 -4.35
C ILE A 433 20.51 4.75 -4.42
N PRO A 434 21.48 5.66 -4.63
CA PRO A 434 22.89 5.31 -4.61
C PRO A 434 23.28 4.66 -3.28
N ASP A 435 24.07 3.58 -3.36
CA ASP A 435 24.54 2.86 -2.17
C ASP A 435 25.29 3.78 -1.22
N GLY A 436 25.11 3.56 0.08
CA GLY A 436 25.72 4.40 1.12
C GLY A 436 25.03 5.75 1.36
N THR A 437 23.92 6.06 0.68
CA THR A 437 23.12 7.28 0.94
C THR A 437 22.66 7.30 2.40
N TYR A 438 23.09 8.33 3.13
CA TYR A 438 22.72 8.51 4.54
C TYR A 438 22.30 9.96 4.81
N PRO A 439 21.20 10.19 5.52
CA PRO A 439 20.26 9.19 6.06
C PRO A 439 19.46 8.48 4.94
N ALA A 440 19.01 7.26 5.21
CA ALA A 440 18.18 6.51 4.26
C ALA A 440 16.92 7.30 3.89
N PRO A 441 16.64 7.55 2.59
CA PRO A 441 15.53 8.41 2.17
C PRO A 441 14.19 7.98 2.74
N ALA A 442 13.86 6.67 2.70
CA ALA A 442 12.59 6.16 3.22
C ALA A 442 12.38 6.47 4.72
N VAL A 443 13.45 6.46 5.53
CA VAL A 443 13.38 6.83 6.96
C VAL A 443 13.17 8.35 7.10
N THR A 444 13.75 9.16 6.23
CA THR A 444 13.57 10.62 6.23
C THR A 444 12.14 10.98 5.86
N ILE A 445 11.61 10.38 4.81
CA ILE A 445 10.23 10.57 4.34
C ILE A 445 9.23 10.14 5.43
N ALA A 446 9.41 8.94 6.02
CA ALA A 446 8.59 8.50 7.13
C ALA A 446 8.62 9.49 8.32
N GLY A 447 9.79 10.05 8.61
CA GLY A 447 9.94 11.09 9.64
C GLY A 447 9.17 12.38 9.34
N GLN A 448 9.05 12.78 8.08
CA GLN A 448 8.26 13.95 7.71
C GLN A 448 6.76 13.69 7.86
N VAL A 449 6.29 12.50 7.49
CA VAL A 449 4.90 12.07 7.70
C VAL A 449 4.55 11.98 9.19
N LEU A 450 5.47 11.42 10.01
CA LEU A 450 5.25 11.31 11.46
C LEU A 450 5.08 12.65 12.16
N LYS A 451 5.66 13.75 11.63
CA LYS A 451 5.49 15.10 12.21
C LYS A 451 4.05 15.60 12.16
N VAL A 452 3.29 15.19 11.16
CA VAL A 452 1.88 15.59 11.01
C VAL A 452 0.98 14.72 11.89
N LEU A 453 1.45 13.52 12.24
CA LEU A 453 0.72 12.60 13.12
C LEU A 453 1.01 12.83 14.63
N ASP A 454 2.12 13.56 14.96
CA ASP A 454 2.56 13.87 16.33
C ASP A 454 1.75 15.04 16.90
#